data_c7e6b019c72df454dae967aa17bbc114
#
_entry.id   c7e6b019c72df454dae967aa17bbc114
#
_cell.length_a   1.000
_cell.length_b   1.000
_cell.length_c   1.000
_cell.angle_alpha   90.00
_cell.angle_beta   90.00
_cell.angle_gamma   90.00
#
_symmetry.space_group_name_H-M   'P 1'
#
loop_
_entity.id
_entity.type
_entity.pdbx_description
1 polymer ?
#
loop_
_entity_poly.entity_id
_entity_poly.type
_entity_poly.pdbx_seq_one_letter_code
_entity_poly.pdbx_strand_id
1 'polypeptide(L)'
;MKYLLGYDLGSSSIKVSLLDITTGRCVAAATSPHAEMKIDVPRPGWAEQGPECWWQEVVNANAQLKAAYGFDSGLVAAIGITYQMHGLVLLDKAGCVLRPAIIWCDSRAVDIGNQAFADLGEEFCLQNFLNSPGNFTASKLKWVQENEPAIYAQIYKLLLPGDYLAYRLTGQMQTTISGLSEGVLWNFRRQALAQELLDYYGISADLLPEVVDTFAVQGRLTLEAAGALGLTAGTPLGYRAGDQPNNAFSLNVLQAGEVAATAGTSGVVYGINETATADARSRVNAFVHVNSTPQAPKNGVLMCLNGTGSLNSWLRKIVGDLPYDQMNALAARAPVGANGLRFLPFGNGAERILENRPAAGGLHGLQFNVHGPVHLLRAAQEGIVFALNYGMDIMRAAGVQVEKVRAGHANMFLSPVFREAFVNCGNVALELYSTDAAQGAARGAGIGAGVYAGPAEAFHGLERISTVEPTPALQEQYWAAYGSWQALLAGQLANLST
;
A
#
# COMPACT_ATOMS: atom_id res chain seq x y z
N MET A 1 -26.75 -17.89 7.66
CA MET A 1 -25.88 -16.73 7.38
C MET A 1 -24.52 -17.31 6.99
N LYS A 2 -23.91 -16.93 5.86
CA LYS A 2 -22.57 -17.39 5.47
C LYS A 2 -21.61 -16.22 5.46
N TYR A 3 -20.32 -16.49 5.66
CA TYR A 3 -19.33 -15.44 5.86
C TYR A 3 -18.16 -15.58 4.89
N LEU A 4 -17.47 -14.47 4.64
CA LEU A 4 -16.16 -14.39 4.05
C LEU A 4 -15.19 -13.84 5.11
N LEU A 5 -14.00 -14.40 5.17
CA LEU A 5 -12.96 -14.01 6.11
C LEU A 5 -11.80 -13.36 5.34
N GLY A 6 -11.38 -12.17 5.75
CA GLY A 6 -10.23 -11.49 5.16
C GLY A 6 -9.17 -11.19 6.21
N TYR A 7 -7.91 -11.48 5.87
CA TYR A 7 -6.75 -11.11 6.67
C TYR A 7 -5.97 -9.98 5.99
N ASP A 8 -5.53 -9.01 6.78
CA ASP A 8 -4.60 -7.96 6.39
C ASP A 8 -3.31 -8.11 7.20
N LEU A 9 -2.26 -8.58 6.54
CA LEU A 9 -0.95 -8.82 7.10
C LEU A 9 -0.09 -7.56 6.96
N GLY A 10 -0.14 -6.68 7.95
CA GLY A 10 0.75 -5.53 8.06
C GLY A 10 2.06 -5.86 8.79
N SER A 11 3.02 -4.94 8.76
CA SER A 11 4.26 -5.04 9.54
C SER A 11 4.06 -4.70 11.03
N SER A 12 3.04 -3.93 11.36
CA SER A 12 2.74 -3.53 12.76
C SER A 12 1.72 -4.44 13.43
N SER A 13 0.78 -4.99 12.68
CA SER A 13 -0.32 -5.83 13.19
C SER A 13 -0.99 -6.63 12.09
N ILE A 14 -1.72 -7.64 12.50
CA ILE A 14 -2.62 -8.41 11.64
C ILE A 14 -4.05 -7.98 11.94
N LYS A 15 -4.80 -7.62 10.92
CA LYS A 15 -6.24 -7.38 11.02
C LYS A 15 -7.01 -8.53 10.37
N VAL A 16 -8.11 -8.93 10.99
CA VAL A 16 -9.08 -9.89 10.43
C VAL A 16 -10.46 -9.27 10.41
N SER A 17 -11.19 -9.45 9.31
CA SER A 17 -12.57 -8.99 9.15
C SER A 17 -13.47 -10.11 8.67
N LEU A 18 -14.67 -10.21 9.26
CA LEU A 18 -15.71 -11.18 8.91
C LEU A 18 -16.84 -10.44 8.19
N LEU A 19 -17.08 -10.77 6.92
CA LEU A 19 -18.15 -10.23 6.09
C LEU A 19 -19.33 -11.19 6.01
N ASP A 20 -20.53 -10.69 6.22
CA ASP A 20 -21.76 -11.40 5.88
C ASP A 20 -21.99 -11.36 4.36
N ILE A 21 -22.13 -12.54 3.74
CA ILE A 21 -22.27 -12.66 2.28
C ILE A 21 -23.57 -12.02 1.79
N THR A 22 -24.66 -12.11 2.58
CA THR A 22 -25.98 -11.65 2.18
C THR A 22 -26.09 -10.13 2.18
N THR A 23 -25.49 -9.48 3.18
CA THR A 23 -25.53 -8.01 3.33
C THR A 23 -24.32 -7.31 2.73
N GLY A 24 -23.22 -8.03 2.46
CA GLY A 24 -21.96 -7.48 2.02
C GLY A 24 -21.26 -6.58 3.08
N ARG A 25 -21.72 -6.62 4.34
CA ARG A 25 -21.22 -5.78 5.43
C ARG A 25 -20.28 -6.54 6.35
N CYS A 26 -19.30 -5.84 6.90
CA CYS A 26 -18.48 -6.36 7.98
C CYS A 26 -19.31 -6.47 9.26
N VAL A 27 -19.36 -7.67 9.84
CA VAL A 27 -20.11 -7.96 11.07
C VAL A 27 -19.20 -8.02 12.29
N ALA A 28 -17.92 -8.31 12.10
CA ALA A 28 -16.93 -8.31 13.17
C ALA A 28 -15.52 -8.13 12.60
N ALA A 29 -14.63 -7.56 13.39
CA ALA A 29 -13.21 -7.42 13.09
C ALA A 29 -12.39 -7.52 14.38
N ALA A 30 -11.13 -7.96 14.24
CA ALA A 30 -10.16 -7.98 15.32
C ALA A 30 -8.78 -7.59 14.78
N THR A 31 -7.90 -7.13 15.68
CA THR A 31 -6.52 -6.75 15.34
C THR A 31 -5.58 -7.28 16.42
N SER A 32 -4.51 -7.94 16.01
CA SER A 32 -3.48 -8.48 16.88
C SER A 32 -2.09 -8.21 16.34
N PRO A 33 -1.10 -7.88 17.17
CA PRO A 33 -1.27 -7.52 18.58
C PRO A 33 -1.84 -6.10 18.76
N HIS A 34 -2.21 -5.74 19.97
CA HIS A 34 -2.62 -4.36 20.29
C HIS A 34 -1.44 -3.38 20.32
N ALA A 35 -0.26 -3.87 20.70
CA ALA A 35 1.00 -3.14 20.53
C ALA A 35 1.61 -3.52 19.18
N GLU A 36 2.35 -2.61 18.57
CA GLU A 36 2.99 -2.90 17.27
C GLU A 36 3.96 -4.09 17.37
N MET A 37 3.91 -4.96 16.34
CA MET A 37 4.89 -6.05 16.20
C MET A 37 6.29 -5.47 16.08
N LYS A 38 7.25 -6.14 16.71
CA LYS A 38 8.65 -5.74 16.64
C LYS A 38 9.19 -5.88 15.23
N ILE A 39 9.87 -4.84 14.76
CA ILE A 39 10.75 -4.87 13.59
C ILE A 39 12.18 -4.93 14.13
N ASP A 40 12.92 -5.95 13.73
CA ASP A 40 14.35 -6.06 14.07
C ASP A 40 15.16 -5.19 13.10
N VAL A 41 16.07 -4.38 13.65
CA VAL A 41 16.95 -3.46 12.93
C VAL A 41 18.40 -3.86 13.22
N PRO A 42 18.93 -4.93 12.59
CA PRO A 42 20.30 -5.41 12.85
C PRO A 42 21.38 -4.38 12.51
N ARG A 43 21.12 -3.52 11.53
CA ARG A 43 21.97 -2.38 11.12
C ARG A 43 21.10 -1.20 10.70
N PRO A 44 21.62 0.02 10.72
CA PRO A 44 20.91 1.19 10.18
C PRO A 44 20.40 0.92 8.74
N GLY A 45 19.15 1.19 8.46
CA GLY A 45 18.51 0.97 7.18
C GLY A 45 18.05 -0.47 6.91
N TRP A 46 18.33 -1.43 7.80
CA TRP A 46 17.82 -2.80 7.71
C TRP A 46 16.51 -2.94 8.49
N ALA A 47 15.63 -3.81 7.99
CA ALA A 47 14.36 -4.10 8.65
C ALA A 47 13.95 -5.55 8.39
N GLU A 48 13.83 -6.32 9.46
CA GLU A 48 13.54 -7.76 9.41
C GLU A 48 12.40 -8.12 10.36
N GLN A 49 11.64 -9.15 9.99
CA GLN A 49 10.63 -9.78 10.85
C GLN A 49 10.64 -11.30 10.70
N GLY A 50 10.44 -12.02 11.79
CA GLY A 50 10.25 -13.46 11.76
C GLY A 50 8.87 -13.82 11.17
N PRO A 51 8.76 -14.58 10.06
CA PRO A 51 7.47 -14.93 9.46
C PRO A 51 6.54 -15.73 10.41
N GLU A 52 7.09 -16.48 11.35
CA GLU A 52 6.32 -17.18 12.39
C GLU A 52 5.58 -16.22 13.32
N CYS A 53 6.11 -15.02 13.55
CA CYS A 53 5.41 -13.98 14.30
C CYS A 53 4.10 -13.59 13.62
N TRP A 54 4.11 -13.43 12.28
CA TRP A 54 2.90 -13.13 11.52
C TRP A 54 1.85 -14.23 11.66
N TRP A 55 2.28 -15.50 11.54
CA TRP A 55 1.38 -16.64 11.71
C TRP A 55 0.75 -16.66 13.11
N GLN A 56 1.54 -16.45 14.16
CA GLN A 56 1.02 -16.40 15.52
C GLN A 56 -0.01 -15.29 15.70
N GLU A 57 0.24 -14.11 15.12
CA GLU A 57 -0.71 -13.00 15.24
C GLU A 57 -1.97 -13.21 14.37
N VAL A 58 -1.90 -13.95 13.27
CA VAL A 58 -3.10 -14.42 12.54
C VAL A 58 -3.94 -15.34 13.42
N VAL A 59 -3.32 -16.28 14.13
CA VAL A 59 -4.03 -17.17 15.07
C VAL A 59 -4.65 -16.35 16.22
N ASN A 60 -3.92 -15.42 16.80
CA ASN A 60 -4.38 -14.56 17.89
C ASN A 60 -5.55 -13.67 17.43
N ALA A 61 -5.45 -13.01 16.27
CA ALA A 61 -6.51 -12.16 15.73
C ALA A 61 -7.78 -12.97 15.46
N ASN A 62 -7.65 -14.18 14.92
CA ASN A 62 -8.80 -15.05 14.65
C ASN A 62 -9.46 -15.54 15.94
N ALA A 63 -8.67 -15.87 16.98
CA ALA A 63 -9.19 -16.24 18.29
C ALA A 63 -9.95 -15.08 18.94
N GLN A 64 -9.42 -13.84 18.86
CA GLN A 64 -10.11 -12.63 19.33
C GLN A 64 -11.42 -12.40 18.58
N LEU A 65 -11.42 -12.54 17.25
CA LEU A 65 -12.62 -12.40 16.42
C LEU A 65 -13.70 -13.40 16.86
N LYS A 66 -13.33 -14.67 17.06
CA LYS A 66 -14.27 -15.72 17.50
C LYS A 66 -14.79 -15.46 18.91
N ALA A 67 -13.96 -15.00 19.82
CA ALA A 67 -14.39 -14.66 21.17
C ALA A 67 -15.36 -13.48 21.19
N ALA A 68 -15.16 -12.48 20.31
CA ALA A 68 -16.00 -11.29 20.24
C ALA A 68 -17.34 -11.55 19.53
N TYR A 69 -17.39 -12.43 18.52
CA TYR A 69 -18.59 -12.59 17.67
C TYR A 69 -19.13 -14.02 17.57
N GLY A 70 -18.52 -15.03 18.11
CA GLY A 70 -19.11 -16.37 18.27
C GLY A 70 -19.75 -16.99 17.01
N PHE A 71 -19.09 -16.92 15.84
CA PHE A 71 -19.62 -17.49 14.58
C PHE A 71 -19.32 -18.99 14.43
N ASP A 72 -20.17 -19.69 13.69
CA ASP A 72 -19.93 -21.07 13.27
C ASP A 72 -18.88 -21.10 12.15
N SER A 73 -17.76 -21.76 12.38
CA SER A 73 -16.65 -21.90 11.43
C SER A 73 -17.05 -22.63 10.13
N GLY A 74 -18.07 -23.52 10.18
CA GLY A 74 -18.62 -24.20 9.00
C GLY A 74 -19.35 -23.27 8.03
N LEU A 75 -19.65 -22.04 8.47
CA LEU A 75 -20.32 -21.02 7.66
C LEU A 75 -19.33 -20.07 6.95
N VAL A 76 -18.02 -20.22 7.17
CA VAL A 76 -17.00 -19.46 6.42
C VAL A 76 -16.81 -20.08 5.04
N ALA A 77 -17.27 -19.39 4.01
CA ALA A 77 -17.28 -19.87 2.63
C ALA A 77 -15.93 -19.73 1.92
N ALA A 78 -15.16 -18.69 2.26
CA ALA A 78 -13.82 -18.47 1.70
C ALA A 78 -12.98 -17.55 2.58
N ILE A 79 -11.65 -17.62 2.37
CA ILE A 79 -10.62 -16.81 3.02
C ILE A 79 -9.89 -16.00 1.96
N GLY A 80 -9.55 -14.73 2.26
CA GLY A 80 -8.69 -13.87 1.45
C GLY A 80 -7.58 -13.26 2.26
N ILE A 81 -6.48 -12.93 1.59
CA ILE A 81 -5.28 -12.35 2.18
C ILE A 81 -4.92 -11.06 1.46
N THR A 82 -4.61 -10.02 2.22
CA THR A 82 -3.82 -8.91 1.77
C THR A 82 -2.59 -8.76 2.67
N TYR A 83 -1.51 -8.16 2.17
CA TYR A 83 -0.23 -8.22 2.86
C TYR A 83 0.68 -7.04 2.54
N GLN A 84 1.60 -6.72 3.46
CA GLN A 84 2.71 -5.78 3.24
C GLN A 84 3.54 -6.19 2.02
N MET A 85 3.72 -5.27 1.06
CA MET A 85 4.37 -5.52 -0.23
C MET A 85 5.89 -5.68 -0.12
N HIS A 86 6.53 -6.15 -1.20
CA HIS A 86 7.98 -6.14 -1.44
C HIS A 86 8.84 -6.92 -0.45
N GLY A 87 8.25 -7.70 0.45
CA GLY A 87 9.00 -8.54 1.39
C GLY A 87 9.64 -9.74 0.70
N LEU A 88 10.67 -10.32 1.34
CA LEU A 88 11.34 -11.54 0.90
C LEU A 88 11.33 -12.57 2.02
N VAL A 89 10.64 -13.68 1.82
CA VAL A 89 10.64 -14.86 2.68
C VAL A 89 11.30 -16.02 1.91
N LEU A 90 12.21 -16.74 2.54
CA LEU A 90 12.96 -17.81 1.91
C LEU A 90 12.70 -19.15 2.62
N LEU A 91 12.28 -20.14 1.85
CA LEU A 91 11.98 -21.49 2.36
C LEU A 91 12.95 -22.53 1.78
N ASP A 92 13.29 -23.52 2.58
CA ASP A 92 13.96 -24.75 2.14
C ASP A 92 12.97 -25.78 1.55
N LYS A 93 13.49 -26.94 1.13
CA LYS A 93 12.66 -28.04 0.58
C LYS A 93 11.68 -28.66 1.58
N ALA A 94 11.94 -28.51 2.88
CA ALA A 94 11.04 -28.97 3.93
C ALA A 94 9.96 -27.92 4.25
N GLY A 95 10.03 -26.72 3.64
CA GLY A 95 9.13 -25.61 3.90
C GLY A 95 9.48 -24.81 5.15
N CYS A 96 10.69 -25.00 5.69
CA CYS A 96 11.19 -24.25 6.83
C CYS A 96 11.73 -22.88 6.39
N VAL A 97 11.48 -21.86 7.20
CA VAL A 97 12.01 -20.51 6.98
C VAL A 97 13.52 -20.50 7.24
N LEU A 98 14.30 -20.08 6.25
CA LEU A 98 15.76 -20.07 6.31
C LEU A 98 16.35 -18.88 7.08
N ARG A 99 15.64 -17.78 7.14
CA ARG A 99 16.05 -16.54 7.84
C ARG A 99 14.85 -15.64 8.11
N PRO A 100 14.96 -14.61 8.99
CA PRO A 100 13.96 -13.56 9.11
C PRO A 100 13.69 -12.90 7.74
N ALA A 101 12.44 -12.58 7.47
CA ALA A 101 12.05 -11.91 6.23
C ALA A 101 12.66 -10.50 6.15
N ILE A 102 13.18 -10.14 4.98
CA ILE A 102 13.56 -8.75 4.68
C ILE A 102 12.27 -8.03 4.25
N ILE A 103 11.79 -7.06 5.06
CA ILE A 103 10.50 -6.43 4.84
C ILE A 103 10.58 -5.17 3.96
N TRP A 104 9.45 -4.55 3.67
CA TRP A 104 9.30 -3.46 2.71
C TRP A 104 10.18 -2.23 2.98
N CYS A 105 10.36 -1.84 4.24
CA CYS A 105 11.12 -0.66 4.65
C CYS A 105 12.63 -0.88 4.79
N ASP A 106 13.13 -2.08 4.48
CA ASP A 106 14.55 -2.38 4.46
C ASP A 106 15.22 -1.76 3.22
N SER A 107 16.39 -1.16 3.38
CA SER A 107 17.10 -0.45 2.31
C SER A 107 18.41 -1.12 1.86
N ARG A 108 18.74 -2.33 2.37
CA ARG A 108 20.03 -2.99 2.10
C ARG A 108 20.30 -3.31 0.63
N ALA A 109 19.24 -3.46 -0.18
CA ALA A 109 19.34 -3.84 -1.58
C ALA A 109 19.24 -2.66 -2.56
N VAL A 110 19.18 -1.41 -2.05
CA VAL A 110 19.01 -0.20 -2.87
C VAL A 110 20.16 -0.07 -3.89
N ASP A 111 21.41 -0.21 -3.46
CA ASP A 111 22.56 -0.06 -4.35
C ASP A 111 22.61 -1.16 -5.42
N ILE A 112 22.24 -2.39 -5.07
CA ILE A 112 22.12 -3.52 -6.03
C ILE A 112 21.10 -3.19 -7.10
N GLY A 113 19.93 -2.70 -6.71
CA GLY A 113 18.90 -2.34 -7.66
C GLY A 113 19.23 -1.11 -8.51
N ASN A 114 19.93 -0.12 -7.94
CA ASN A 114 20.43 1.04 -8.70
C ASN A 114 21.48 0.64 -9.72
N GLN A 115 22.38 -0.28 -9.35
CA GLN A 115 23.38 -0.82 -10.29
C GLN A 115 22.71 -1.58 -11.44
N ALA A 116 21.72 -2.44 -11.15
CA ALA A 116 20.95 -3.13 -12.18
C ALA A 116 20.20 -2.16 -13.11
N PHE A 117 19.65 -1.06 -12.56
CA PHE A 117 18.97 -0.03 -13.32
C PHE A 117 19.91 0.66 -14.32
N ALA A 118 21.13 0.96 -13.90
CA ALA A 118 22.17 1.54 -14.75
C ALA A 118 22.68 0.55 -15.81
N ASP A 119 23.00 -0.69 -15.42
CA ASP A 119 23.66 -1.69 -16.30
C ASP A 119 22.71 -2.26 -17.35
N LEU A 120 21.44 -2.53 -16.98
CA LEU A 120 20.40 -2.96 -17.92
C LEU A 120 19.91 -1.80 -18.82
N GLY A 121 20.12 -0.58 -18.37
CA GLY A 121 19.63 0.65 -18.97
C GLY A 121 18.30 1.11 -18.39
N GLU A 122 18.26 2.38 -17.98
CA GLU A 122 17.09 3.00 -17.32
C GLU A 122 15.85 2.89 -18.20
N GLU A 123 15.97 3.25 -19.50
CA GLU A 123 14.86 3.19 -20.45
C GLU A 123 14.34 1.76 -20.60
N PHE A 124 15.25 0.78 -20.70
CA PHE A 124 14.86 -0.64 -20.77
C PHE A 124 14.06 -1.07 -19.55
N CYS A 125 14.54 -0.77 -18.35
CA CYS A 125 13.84 -1.12 -17.11
C CYS A 125 12.46 -0.47 -17.03
N LEU A 126 12.37 0.82 -17.35
CA LEU A 126 11.10 1.57 -17.32
C LEU A 126 10.10 1.08 -18.39
N GLN A 127 10.57 0.63 -19.56
CA GLN A 127 9.68 0.08 -20.59
C GLN A 127 9.22 -1.35 -20.30
N ASN A 128 10.04 -2.17 -19.65
CA ASN A 128 9.78 -3.59 -19.44
C ASN A 128 9.27 -3.92 -18.03
N PHE A 129 9.80 -3.27 -17.00
CA PHE A 129 9.44 -3.53 -15.60
C PHE A 129 8.57 -2.42 -15.01
N LEU A 130 8.40 -1.30 -15.71
CA LEU A 130 7.72 -0.06 -15.28
C LEU A 130 8.28 0.55 -13.98
N ASN A 131 9.38 0.05 -13.50
CA ASN A 131 10.07 0.45 -12.28
C ASN A 131 11.58 0.36 -12.44
N SER A 132 12.32 1.15 -11.67
CA SER A 132 13.69 0.82 -11.30
C SER A 132 13.68 -0.44 -10.44
N PRO A 133 14.63 -1.41 -10.59
CA PRO A 133 14.74 -2.56 -9.70
C PRO A 133 14.91 -2.20 -8.21
N GLY A 134 15.49 -1.06 -7.89
CA GLY A 134 15.53 -0.40 -6.59
C GLY A 134 15.61 -1.37 -5.41
N ASN A 135 14.77 -1.15 -4.41
CA ASN A 135 14.72 -1.94 -3.18
C ASN A 135 13.56 -2.98 -3.20
N PHE A 136 13.37 -3.68 -4.30
CA PHE A 136 12.30 -4.69 -4.45
C PHE A 136 12.80 -6.11 -4.17
N THR A 137 11.88 -7.06 -4.17
CA THR A 137 12.13 -8.47 -3.78
C THR A 137 13.26 -9.13 -4.59
N ALA A 138 13.33 -8.85 -5.91
CA ALA A 138 14.40 -9.39 -6.76
C ALA A 138 15.80 -8.93 -6.29
N SER A 139 15.95 -7.64 -5.99
CA SER A 139 17.23 -7.08 -5.52
C SER A 139 17.56 -7.55 -4.10
N LYS A 140 16.57 -7.76 -3.23
CA LYS A 140 16.76 -8.36 -1.90
C LYS A 140 17.24 -9.81 -2.00
N LEU A 141 16.74 -10.59 -2.96
CA LEU A 141 17.23 -11.95 -3.19
C LEU A 141 18.67 -11.93 -3.70
N LYS A 142 19.01 -11.01 -4.60
CA LYS A 142 20.38 -10.80 -5.06
C LYS A 142 21.32 -10.45 -3.90
N TRP A 143 20.87 -9.59 -2.99
CA TRP A 143 21.62 -9.28 -1.77
C TRP A 143 21.91 -10.54 -0.94
N VAL A 144 20.92 -11.43 -0.75
CA VAL A 144 21.11 -12.71 -0.04
C VAL A 144 22.10 -13.61 -0.78
N GLN A 145 22.04 -13.67 -2.11
CA GLN A 145 22.99 -14.45 -2.92
C GLN A 145 24.44 -14.01 -2.66
N GLU A 146 24.69 -12.71 -2.58
CA GLU A 146 26.04 -12.15 -2.42
C GLU A 146 26.55 -12.17 -0.97
N ASN A 147 25.67 -11.95 0.00
CA ASN A 147 26.05 -11.74 1.39
C ASN A 147 25.78 -12.94 2.30
N GLU A 148 24.89 -13.85 1.91
CA GLU A 148 24.50 -15.03 2.68
C GLU A 148 24.49 -16.29 1.79
N PRO A 149 25.61 -16.64 1.09
CA PRO A 149 25.64 -17.69 0.09
C PRO A 149 25.29 -19.09 0.65
N ALA A 150 25.55 -19.33 1.92
CA ALA A 150 25.19 -20.58 2.60
C ALA A 150 23.66 -20.72 2.79
N ILE A 151 22.96 -19.60 2.98
CA ILE A 151 21.48 -19.55 3.01
C ILE A 151 20.94 -19.67 1.59
N TYR A 152 21.51 -18.90 0.65
CA TYR A 152 21.08 -18.92 -0.75
C TYR A 152 21.12 -20.33 -1.36
N ALA A 153 22.14 -21.11 -1.06
CA ALA A 153 22.31 -22.51 -1.55
C ALA A 153 21.22 -23.47 -1.03
N GLN A 154 20.50 -23.13 0.03
CA GLN A 154 19.44 -23.95 0.63
C GLN A 154 18.04 -23.54 0.15
N ILE A 155 17.91 -22.41 -0.59
CA ILE A 155 16.61 -21.90 -1.01
C ILE A 155 15.96 -22.91 -1.97
N TYR A 156 14.75 -23.31 -1.63
CA TYR A 156 13.86 -24.04 -2.52
C TYR A 156 12.89 -23.10 -3.23
N LYS A 157 12.24 -22.19 -2.47
CA LYS A 157 11.36 -21.17 -3.02
C LYS A 157 11.51 -19.83 -2.27
N LEU A 158 11.42 -18.74 -3.02
CA LEU A 158 11.16 -17.43 -2.46
C LEU A 158 9.63 -17.19 -2.41
N LEU A 159 9.17 -16.52 -1.38
CA LEU A 159 7.77 -16.12 -1.21
C LEU A 159 7.68 -14.65 -0.81
N LEU A 160 6.60 -14.00 -1.18
CA LEU A 160 6.18 -12.74 -0.58
C LEU A 160 5.54 -12.99 0.80
N PRO A 161 5.36 -11.99 1.66
CA PRO A 161 4.72 -12.20 2.96
C PRO A 161 3.33 -12.84 2.88
N GLY A 162 2.50 -12.44 1.92
CA GLY A 162 1.20 -13.06 1.69
C GLY A 162 1.27 -14.46 1.08
N ASP A 163 2.29 -14.74 0.26
CA ASP A 163 2.53 -16.08 -0.25
C ASP A 163 2.91 -17.03 0.89
N TYR A 164 3.72 -16.56 1.83
CA TYR A 164 4.07 -17.32 3.03
C TYR A 164 2.82 -17.60 3.90
N LEU A 165 1.97 -16.61 4.14
CA LEU A 165 0.74 -16.84 4.90
C LEU A 165 -0.18 -17.82 4.17
N ALA A 166 -0.31 -17.72 2.85
CA ALA A 166 -1.07 -18.67 2.03
C ALA A 166 -0.49 -20.09 2.12
N TYR A 167 0.85 -20.22 2.08
CA TYR A 167 1.52 -21.50 2.29
C TYR A 167 1.21 -22.08 3.68
N ARG A 168 1.25 -21.30 4.74
CA ARG A 168 0.89 -21.74 6.10
C ARG A 168 -0.57 -22.21 6.21
N LEU A 169 -1.47 -21.60 5.44
CA LEU A 169 -2.89 -21.98 5.40
C LEU A 169 -3.13 -23.25 4.58
N THR A 170 -2.46 -23.41 3.45
CA THR A 170 -2.84 -24.37 2.39
C THR A 170 -1.78 -25.44 2.08
N GLY A 171 -0.55 -25.25 2.51
CA GLY A 171 0.61 -26.08 2.12
C GLY A 171 1.10 -25.83 0.68
N GLN A 172 0.51 -24.88 -0.06
CA GLN A 172 0.87 -24.58 -1.46
C GLN A 172 1.81 -23.39 -1.56
N MET A 173 2.98 -23.58 -2.20
CA MET A 173 3.95 -22.50 -2.47
C MET A 173 3.62 -21.85 -3.82
N GLN A 174 2.79 -20.85 -3.83
CA GLN A 174 2.27 -20.18 -5.01
C GLN A 174 2.37 -18.68 -4.88
N THR A 175 2.35 -17.95 -6.01
CA THR A 175 2.27 -16.49 -6.10
C THR A 175 1.28 -16.07 -7.17
N THR A 176 1.09 -14.77 -7.36
CA THR A 176 0.25 -14.19 -8.40
C THR A 176 1.07 -13.31 -9.33
N ILE A 177 0.55 -12.99 -10.55
CA ILE A 177 1.20 -12.01 -11.44
C ILE A 177 1.30 -10.65 -10.73
N SER A 178 0.29 -10.23 -9.98
CA SER A 178 0.34 -9.01 -9.17
C SER A 178 1.51 -9.06 -8.17
N GLY A 179 1.71 -10.20 -7.47
CA GLY A 179 2.84 -10.43 -6.56
C GLY A 179 4.19 -10.43 -7.27
N LEU A 180 4.31 -11.07 -8.44
CA LEU A 180 5.55 -11.01 -9.22
C LEU A 180 5.89 -9.57 -9.62
N SER A 181 4.89 -8.78 -10.02
CA SER A 181 5.10 -7.40 -10.45
C SER A 181 5.59 -6.49 -9.34
N GLU A 182 5.11 -6.67 -8.11
CA GLU A 182 5.60 -5.89 -6.95
C GLU A 182 7.02 -6.26 -6.53
N GLY A 183 7.48 -7.46 -6.91
CA GLY A 183 8.85 -7.93 -6.70
C GLY A 183 9.84 -7.50 -7.78
N VAL A 184 9.37 -6.82 -8.84
CA VAL A 184 10.09 -6.56 -10.10
C VAL A 184 10.57 -7.87 -10.75
N LEU A 185 9.71 -8.90 -10.70
CA LEU A 185 9.91 -10.22 -11.29
C LEU A 185 9.02 -10.46 -12.52
N TRP A 186 8.30 -9.41 -12.98
CA TRP A 186 7.37 -9.45 -14.11
C TRP A 186 7.77 -8.46 -15.20
N ASN A 187 7.80 -8.91 -16.45
CA ASN A 187 7.99 -8.06 -17.63
C ASN A 187 6.62 -7.70 -18.23
N PHE A 188 6.22 -6.45 -18.08
CA PHE A 188 4.90 -5.95 -18.52
C PHE A 188 4.73 -5.96 -20.03
N ARG A 189 5.81 -5.76 -20.79
CA ARG A 189 5.77 -5.74 -22.25
C ARG A 189 5.62 -7.14 -22.85
N ARG A 190 6.30 -8.12 -22.23
CA ARG A 190 6.26 -9.52 -22.68
C ARG A 190 5.16 -10.33 -22.04
N GLN A 191 4.52 -9.82 -21.00
CA GLN A 191 3.55 -10.54 -20.15
C GLN A 191 4.13 -11.89 -19.67
N ALA A 192 5.36 -11.84 -19.14
CA ALA A 192 6.13 -13.01 -18.70
C ALA A 192 7.05 -12.64 -17.52
N LEU A 193 7.78 -13.61 -17.00
CA LEU A 193 8.82 -13.36 -16.00
C LEU A 193 9.86 -12.35 -16.53
N ALA A 194 10.40 -11.53 -15.64
CA ALA A 194 11.46 -10.56 -15.91
C ALA A 194 12.80 -11.30 -16.11
N GLN A 195 12.87 -12.15 -17.16
CA GLN A 195 14.01 -13.03 -17.39
C GLN A 195 15.33 -12.26 -17.50
N GLU A 196 15.30 -11.06 -18.10
CA GLU A 196 16.49 -10.24 -18.27
C GLU A 196 17.07 -9.79 -16.92
N LEU A 197 16.22 -9.50 -15.93
CA LEU A 197 16.67 -9.17 -14.58
C LEU A 197 17.17 -10.41 -13.82
N LEU A 198 16.47 -11.53 -14.00
CA LEU A 198 16.90 -12.81 -13.41
C LEU A 198 18.28 -13.24 -13.95
N ASP A 199 18.49 -13.15 -15.27
CA ASP A 199 19.77 -13.47 -15.92
C ASP A 199 20.88 -12.52 -15.46
N TYR A 200 20.60 -11.21 -15.39
CA TYR A 200 21.56 -10.22 -14.89
C TYR A 200 22.00 -10.51 -13.45
N TYR A 201 21.06 -10.89 -12.59
CA TYR A 201 21.35 -11.25 -11.20
C TYR A 201 21.95 -12.67 -11.04
N GLY A 202 21.89 -13.51 -12.07
CA GLY A 202 22.25 -14.92 -11.98
C GLY A 202 21.33 -15.71 -11.05
N ILE A 203 20.03 -15.40 -11.07
CA ILE A 203 18.98 -16.05 -10.27
C ILE A 203 18.21 -17.03 -11.14
N SER A 204 18.10 -18.30 -10.70
CA SER A 204 17.26 -19.29 -11.39
C SER A 204 15.78 -18.99 -11.22
N ALA A 205 15.02 -19.05 -12.31
CA ALA A 205 13.56 -18.96 -12.27
C ALA A 205 12.91 -20.11 -11.46
N ASP A 206 13.62 -21.22 -11.24
CA ASP A 206 13.14 -22.34 -10.41
C ASP A 206 12.93 -21.95 -8.93
N LEU A 207 13.55 -20.85 -8.47
CA LEU A 207 13.32 -20.31 -7.12
C LEU A 207 11.97 -19.61 -6.99
N LEU A 208 11.33 -19.25 -8.10
CA LEU A 208 10.01 -18.63 -8.09
C LEU A 208 8.93 -19.68 -7.84
N PRO A 209 7.87 -19.36 -7.07
CA PRO A 209 6.75 -20.26 -6.86
C PRO A 209 5.86 -20.36 -8.12
N GLU A 210 4.97 -21.34 -8.15
CA GLU A 210 3.95 -21.48 -9.19
C GLU A 210 3.04 -20.25 -9.23
N VAL A 211 2.70 -19.80 -10.44
CA VAL A 211 1.83 -18.63 -10.62
C VAL A 211 0.38 -19.08 -10.73
N VAL A 212 -0.49 -18.45 -9.95
CA VAL A 212 -1.94 -18.66 -9.96
C VAL A 212 -2.69 -17.34 -10.16
N ASP A 213 -3.94 -17.40 -10.61
CA ASP A 213 -4.78 -16.24 -10.79
C ASP A 213 -5.10 -15.58 -9.43
N THR A 214 -5.19 -14.25 -9.43
CA THR A 214 -5.51 -13.47 -8.23
C THR A 214 -6.88 -13.80 -7.67
N PHE A 215 -7.88 -13.98 -8.54
CA PHE A 215 -9.24 -14.39 -8.18
C PHE A 215 -9.48 -15.85 -8.59
N ALA A 216 -8.95 -16.77 -7.80
CA ALA A 216 -9.13 -18.22 -7.99
C ALA A 216 -9.03 -18.95 -6.66
N VAL A 217 -9.45 -20.21 -6.62
CA VAL A 217 -9.16 -21.08 -5.48
C VAL A 217 -7.67 -21.46 -5.53
N GLN A 218 -6.88 -20.77 -4.72
CA GLN A 218 -5.41 -20.87 -4.63
C GLN A 218 -4.96 -21.96 -3.65
N GLY A 219 -5.85 -22.76 -3.16
CA GLY A 219 -5.63 -23.83 -2.20
C GLY A 219 -6.80 -23.94 -1.21
N ARG A 220 -6.68 -24.90 -0.30
CA ARG A 220 -7.69 -25.14 0.73
C ARG A 220 -7.02 -25.25 2.09
N LEU A 221 -7.71 -24.78 3.12
CA LEU A 221 -7.22 -24.82 4.49
C LEU A 221 -6.91 -26.26 4.92
N THR A 222 -5.67 -26.50 5.36
CA THR A 222 -5.23 -27.81 5.86
C THR A 222 -5.88 -28.13 7.21
N LEU A 223 -5.83 -29.40 7.62
CA LEU A 223 -6.31 -29.82 8.95
C LEU A 223 -5.53 -29.11 10.07
N GLU A 224 -4.21 -28.95 9.92
CA GLU A 224 -3.36 -28.28 10.89
C GLU A 224 -3.73 -26.80 11.04
N ALA A 225 -3.78 -26.06 9.93
CA ALA A 225 -4.14 -24.65 9.94
C ALA A 225 -5.58 -24.43 10.43
N ALA A 226 -6.51 -25.31 10.05
CA ALA A 226 -7.89 -25.28 10.52
C ALA A 226 -7.97 -25.46 12.04
N GLY A 227 -7.21 -26.40 12.59
CA GLY A 227 -7.11 -26.61 14.04
C GLY A 227 -6.54 -25.39 14.77
N ALA A 228 -5.46 -24.80 14.26
CA ALA A 228 -4.83 -23.61 14.84
C ALA A 228 -5.76 -22.37 14.83
N LEU A 229 -6.54 -22.20 13.76
CA LEU A 229 -7.46 -21.07 13.62
C LEU A 229 -8.86 -21.35 14.19
N GLY A 230 -9.18 -22.59 14.54
CA GLY A 230 -10.53 -22.99 14.90
C GLY A 230 -11.53 -22.81 13.75
N LEU A 231 -11.09 -22.98 12.51
CA LEU A 231 -11.88 -22.93 11.28
C LEU A 231 -12.14 -24.35 10.73
N THR A 232 -12.90 -24.45 9.64
CA THR A 232 -13.20 -25.73 9.01
C THR A 232 -12.13 -26.06 7.95
N ALA A 233 -11.53 -27.24 8.03
CA ALA A 233 -10.61 -27.73 7.01
C ALA A 233 -11.29 -27.81 5.63
N GLY A 234 -10.52 -27.55 4.57
CA GLY A 234 -11.06 -27.50 3.22
C GLY A 234 -11.69 -26.16 2.82
N THR A 235 -11.84 -25.18 3.73
CA THR A 235 -12.24 -23.82 3.37
C THR A 235 -11.30 -23.25 2.31
N PRO A 236 -11.81 -22.76 1.15
CA PRO A 236 -10.95 -22.29 0.07
C PRO A 236 -10.28 -20.95 0.41
N LEU A 237 -9.02 -20.81 0.01
CA LEU A 237 -8.31 -19.54 -0.13
C LEU A 237 -8.60 -18.99 -1.53
N GLY A 238 -9.38 -17.93 -1.63
CA GLY A 238 -9.90 -17.42 -2.91
C GLY A 238 -9.21 -16.16 -3.44
N TYR A 239 -8.32 -15.55 -2.67
CA TYR A 239 -7.72 -14.26 -3.03
C TYR A 239 -6.44 -13.97 -2.26
N ARG A 240 -5.49 -13.34 -2.97
CA ARG A 240 -4.26 -12.81 -2.39
C ARG A 240 -3.74 -11.64 -3.20
N ALA A 241 -3.39 -10.52 -2.53
CA ALA A 241 -2.78 -9.35 -3.15
C ALA A 241 -2.01 -8.50 -2.15
N GLY A 242 -1.03 -7.74 -2.62
CA GLY A 242 -0.35 -6.71 -1.85
C GLY A 242 -1.32 -5.65 -1.32
N ASP A 243 -0.96 -4.99 -0.23
CA ASP A 243 -1.83 -4.07 0.51
C ASP A 243 -2.31 -2.88 -0.34
N GLN A 244 -1.46 -2.31 -1.22
CA GLN A 244 -1.83 -1.13 -2.00
C GLN A 244 -2.81 -1.46 -3.14
N PRO A 245 -2.57 -2.46 -4.02
CA PRO A 245 -3.57 -2.87 -5.00
C PRO A 245 -4.87 -3.39 -4.34
N ASN A 246 -4.77 -4.09 -3.20
CA ASN A 246 -5.95 -4.51 -2.45
C ASN A 246 -6.69 -3.33 -1.81
N ASN A 247 -6.01 -2.30 -1.32
CA ASN A 247 -6.67 -1.11 -0.80
C ASN A 247 -7.49 -0.40 -1.88
N ALA A 248 -6.96 -0.27 -3.09
CA ALA A 248 -7.71 0.23 -4.24
C ALA A 248 -8.92 -0.68 -4.55
N PHE A 249 -8.71 -1.99 -4.57
CA PHE A 249 -9.80 -2.96 -4.72
C PHE A 249 -10.86 -2.81 -3.62
N SER A 250 -10.47 -2.66 -2.34
CA SER A 250 -11.40 -2.53 -1.22
C SER A 250 -12.34 -1.32 -1.35
N LEU A 251 -11.89 -0.29 -2.06
CA LEU A 251 -12.63 0.92 -2.40
C LEU A 251 -13.39 0.81 -3.73
N ASN A 252 -13.43 -0.39 -4.33
CA ASN A 252 -14.01 -0.62 -5.66
C ASN A 252 -13.38 0.26 -6.76
N VAL A 253 -12.08 0.51 -6.67
CA VAL A 253 -11.27 1.20 -7.69
C VAL A 253 -10.73 0.13 -8.63
N LEU A 254 -11.33 0.01 -9.83
CA LEU A 254 -11.13 -1.12 -10.75
C LEU A 254 -10.93 -0.69 -12.20
N GLN A 255 -11.22 0.56 -12.54
CA GLN A 255 -11.18 1.06 -13.92
C GLN A 255 -10.25 2.27 -14.03
N ALA A 256 -9.77 2.52 -15.25
CA ALA A 256 -9.07 3.78 -15.55
C ALA A 256 -9.96 4.99 -15.20
N GLY A 257 -9.34 6.06 -14.69
CA GLY A 257 -10.05 7.23 -14.17
C GLY A 257 -10.40 7.15 -12.68
N GLU A 258 -10.45 5.94 -12.11
CA GLU A 258 -10.68 5.74 -10.68
C GLU A 258 -9.34 5.70 -9.91
N VAL A 259 -9.32 6.37 -8.77
CA VAL A 259 -8.13 6.52 -7.93
C VAL A 259 -8.49 6.22 -6.48
N ALA A 260 -7.65 5.46 -5.79
CA ALA A 260 -7.71 5.26 -4.34
C ALA A 260 -6.73 6.20 -3.64
N ALA A 261 -7.13 6.76 -2.50
CA ALA A 261 -6.23 7.53 -1.65
C ALA A 261 -6.29 7.05 -0.20
N THR A 262 -5.13 7.02 0.44
CA THR A 262 -4.99 6.85 1.89
C THR A 262 -4.12 7.96 2.45
N ALA A 263 -4.40 8.37 3.69
CA ALA A 263 -3.65 9.41 4.39
C ALA A 263 -3.48 9.00 5.86
N GLY A 264 -2.85 7.84 6.06
CA GLY A 264 -2.44 7.30 7.36
C GLY A 264 -1.09 7.87 7.81
N THR A 265 -0.22 7.08 8.44
CA THR A 265 1.15 7.47 8.82
C THR A 265 1.89 8.04 7.61
N SER A 266 1.86 7.33 6.49
CA SER A 266 2.20 7.84 5.15
C SER A 266 0.93 8.06 4.32
N GLY A 267 1.04 8.86 3.25
CA GLY A 267 -0.02 9.06 2.27
C GLY A 267 0.27 8.28 1.00
N VAL A 268 -0.74 7.66 0.44
CA VAL A 268 -0.64 6.94 -0.83
C VAL A 268 -1.78 7.36 -1.74
N VAL A 269 -1.45 7.56 -3.01
CA VAL A 269 -2.42 7.67 -4.10
C VAL A 269 -2.13 6.55 -5.09
N TYR A 270 -3.17 5.81 -5.48
CA TYR A 270 -3.09 4.66 -6.36
C TYR A 270 -4.15 4.80 -7.46
N GLY A 271 -3.71 5.03 -8.69
CA GLY A 271 -4.58 5.20 -9.85
C GLY A 271 -4.47 4.03 -10.82
N ILE A 272 -5.57 3.70 -11.49
CA ILE A 272 -5.61 2.63 -12.50
C ILE A 272 -5.24 3.18 -13.88
N ASN A 273 -4.36 2.46 -14.59
CA ASN A 273 -3.98 2.71 -15.97
C ASN A 273 -4.13 1.42 -16.79
N GLU A 274 -4.70 1.51 -17.98
CA GLU A 274 -4.83 0.39 -18.93
C GLU A 274 -3.62 0.24 -19.84
N THR A 275 -2.73 1.23 -19.87
CA THR A 275 -1.49 1.19 -20.62
C THR A 275 -0.29 0.95 -19.70
N ALA A 276 0.68 0.17 -20.16
CA ALA A 276 1.93 -0.08 -19.43
C ALA A 276 2.86 1.12 -19.64
N THR A 277 2.67 2.18 -18.84
CA THR A 277 3.48 3.40 -18.87
C THR A 277 4.20 3.59 -17.55
N ALA A 278 5.42 4.09 -17.61
CA ALA A 278 6.23 4.47 -16.46
C ALA A 278 6.52 5.96 -16.47
N ASP A 279 6.74 6.55 -15.30
CA ASP A 279 7.33 7.88 -15.21
C ASP A 279 8.79 7.82 -15.63
N ALA A 280 9.20 8.67 -16.57
CA ALA A 280 10.56 8.70 -17.11
C ALA A 280 11.66 8.93 -16.05
N ARG A 281 11.31 9.47 -14.89
CA ARG A 281 12.20 9.74 -13.76
C ARG A 281 12.01 8.77 -12.59
N SER A 282 11.21 7.72 -12.78
CA SER A 282 10.93 6.68 -11.76
C SER A 282 10.42 7.23 -10.42
N ARG A 283 9.62 8.30 -10.44
CA ARG A 283 9.08 8.97 -9.24
C ARG A 283 7.83 8.31 -8.68
N VAL A 284 7.19 7.45 -9.46
CA VAL A 284 6.05 6.62 -9.07
C VAL A 284 6.33 5.18 -9.41
N ASN A 285 5.64 4.25 -8.75
CA ASN A 285 5.75 2.83 -9.05
C ASN A 285 4.55 2.36 -9.86
N ALA A 286 4.73 1.31 -10.66
CA ALA A 286 3.64 0.67 -11.37
C ALA A 286 3.64 -0.84 -11.12
N PHE A 287 2.45 -1.41 -10.83
CA PHE A 287 2.27 -2.84 -10.53
C PHE A 287 1.07 -3.37 -11.30
N VAL A 288 1.04 -4.67 -11.57
CA VAL A 288 -0.15 -5.32 -12.13
C VAL A 288 -1.29 -5.23 -11.11
N HIS A 289 -2.41 -4.62 -11.50
CA HIS A 289 -3.57 -4.49 -10.63
C HIS A 289 -4.32 -5.82 -10.45
N VAL A 290 -5.02 -5.98 -9.33
CA VAL A 290 -5.65 -7.25 -8.94
C VAL A 290 -6.64 -7.81 -9.97
N ASN A 291 -7.36 -6.95 -10.72
CA ASN A 291 -8.31 -7.36 -11.74
C ASN A 291 -7.75 -7.28 -13.18
N SER A 292 -6.42 -7.22 -13.31
CA SER A 292 -5.75 -7.31 -14.62
C SER A 292 -5.91 -8.70 -15.21
N THR A 293 -6.18 -8.77 -16.51
CA THR A 293 -6.18 -10.02 -17.27
C THR A 293 -5.39 -9.81 -18.56
N PRO A 294 -4.92 -10.87 -19.23
CA PRO A 294 -4.24 -10.73 -20.53
C PRO A 294 -5.08 -10.03 -21.59
N GLN A 295 -6.41 -10.16 -21.53
CA GLN A 295 -7.35 -9.55 -22.50
C GLN A 295 -7.72 -8.09 -22.13
N ALA A 296 -7.61 -7.74 -20.85
CA ALA A 296 -7.89 -6.41 -20.32
C ALA A 296 -6.82 -6.04 -19.28
N PRO A 297 -5.59 -5.71 -19.72
CA PRO A 297 -4.49 -5.40 -18.80
C PRO A 297 -4.80 -4.13 -18.01
N LYS A 298 -4.54 -4.19 -16.71
CA LYS A 298 -4.69 -3.06 -15.78
C LYS A 298 -3.47 -2.97 -14.89
N ASN A 299 -2.93 -1.77 -14.80
CA ASN A 299 -1.78 -1.45 -13.97
C ASN A 299 -2.19 -0.42 -12.94
N GLY A 300 -1.74 -0.61 -11.72
CA GLY A 300 -1.88 0.39 -10.67
C GLY A 300 -0.62 1.24 -10.61
N VAL A 301 -0.76 2.55 -10.75
CA VAL A 301 0.32 3.51 -10.58
C VAL A 301 0.23 4.09 -9.18
N LEU A 302 1.31 3.96 -8.42
CA LEU A 302 1.37 4.28 -7.00
C LEU A 302 2.37 5.41 -6.74
N MET A 303 1.92 6.44 -6.03
CA MET A 303 2.78 7.41 -5.36
C MET A 303 2.66 7.26 -3.84
N CYS A 304 3.77 7.47 -3.14
CA CYS A 304 3.82 7.48 -1.68
C CYS A 304 4.43 8.80 -1.19
N LEU A 305 3.91 9.29 -0.05
CA LEU A 305 4.39 10.45 0.69
C LEU A 305 4.60 10.05 2.15
N ASN A 306 5.84 10.09 2.65
CA ASN A 306 6.17 9.66 4.02
C ASN A 306 5.66 10.64 5.10
N GLY A 307 5.60 11.93 4.77
CA GLY A 307 5.26 13.01 5.69
C GLY A 307 3.77 13.33 5.77
N THR A 308 2.89 12.37 6.01
CA THR A 308 1.44 12.59 6.08
C THR A 308 0.95 12.61 7.54
N GLY A 309 0.37 11.55 8.05
CA GLY A 309 -0.05 11.45 9.44
C GLY A 309 1.11 11.52 10.44
N SER A 310 2.33 11.15 10.02
CA SER A 310 3.55 11.34 10.80
C SER A 310 3.81 12.83 11.09
N LEU A 311 3.64 13.73 10.12
CA LEU A 311 3.69 15.17 10.34
C LEU A 311 2.57 15.63 11.29
N ASN A 312 1.35 15.15 11.09
CA ASN A 312 0.21 15.51 11.95
C ASN A 312 0.43 15.03 13.40
N SER A 313 1.00 13.83 13.58
CA SER A 313 1.38 13.29 14.90
C SER A 313 2.52 14.07 15.56
N TRP A 314 3.50 14.51 14.78
CA TRP A 314 4.57 15.38 15.27
C TRP A 314 4.01 16.73 15.74
N LEU A 315 3.14 17.37 14.95
CA LEU A 315 2.49 18.61 15.32
C LEU A 315 1.62 18.48 16.58
N ARG A 316 0.95 17.34 16.76
CA ARG A 316 0.17 17.08 17.96
C ARG A 316 1.01 17.29 19.22
N LYS A 317 2.25 16.78 19.26
CA LYS A 317 3.18 16.97 20.37
C LYS A 317 3.58 18.44 20.56
N ILE A 318 3.72 19.19 19.47
CA ILE A 318 4.11 20.61 19.50
C ILE A 318 2.98 21.50 20.04
N VAL A 319 1.72 21.15 19.74
CA VAL A 319 0.55 21.94 20.18
C VAL A 319 -0.05 21.46 21.50
N GLY A 320 0.68 20.66 22.28
CA GLY A 320 0.29 20.23 23.64
C GLY A 320 -0.59 18.99 23.68
N ASP A 321 -0.34 18.02 22.80
CA ASP A 321 -1.01 16.71 22.72
C ASP A 321 -2.52 16.77 22.57
N LEU A 322 -3.03 17.77 21.89
CA LEU A 322 -4.46 17.91 21.63
C LEU A 322 -5.03 16.69 20.88
N PRO A 323 -6.26 16.25 21.16
CA PRO A 323 -6.98 15.30 20.33
C PRO A 323 -7.09 15.75 18.88
N TYR A 324 -7.06 14.81 17.92
CA TYR A 324 -7.06 15.14 16.48
C TYR A 324 -8.31 15.89 16.03
N ASP A 325 -9.47 15.62 16.61
CA ASP A 325 -10.71 16.37 16.35
C ASP A 325 -10.60 17.85 16.75
N GLN A 326 -9.95 18.14 17.89
CA GLN A 326 -9.68 19.52 18.32
C GLN A 326 -8.64 20.20 17.42
N MET A 327 -7.58 19.48 17.01
CA MET A 327 -6.62 20.01 16.01
C MET A 327 -7.32 20.36 14.70
N ASN A 328 -8.23 19.52 14.22
CA ASN A 328 -9.01 19.75 13.00
C ASN A 328 -9.94 20.98 13.16
N ALA A 329 -10.60 21.11 14.31
CA ALA A 329 -11.44 22.27 14.61
C ALA A 329 -10.64 23.58 14.68
N LEU A 330 -9.41 23.55 15.23
CA LEU A 330 -8.51 24.69 15.24
C LEU A 330 -8.03 25.06 13.82
N ALA A 331 -7.63 24.07 13.03
CA ALA A 331 -7.19 24.29 11.64
C ALA A 331 -8.28 24.98 10.79
N ALA A 332 -9.55 24.63 11.02
CA ALA A 332 -10.69 25.22 10.32
C ALA A 332 -10.91 26.72 10.60
N ARG A 333 -10.30 27.25 11.66
CA ARG A 333 -10.41 28.68 12.02
C ARG A 333 -9.46 29.58 11.22
N ALA A 334 -8.42 29.03 10.61
CA ALA A 334 -7.52 29.79 9.74
C ALA A 334 -8.10 29.85 8.30
N PRO A 335 -7.86 30.92 7.53
CA PRO A 335 -8.31 31.00 6.14
C PRO A 335 -7.51 30.05 5.24
N VAL A 336 -8.04 29.81 4.02
CA VAL A 336 -7.33 29.10 2.96
C VAL A 336 -5.96 29.73 2.73
N GLY A 337 -4.94 28.90 2.61
CA GLY A 337 -3.56 29.35 2.45
C GLY A 337 -2.91 29.87 3.75
N ALA A 338 -3.56 29.67 4.92
CA ALA A 338 -3.00 29.96 6.25
C ALA A 338 -2.27 31.32 6.33
N ASN A 339 -2.80 32.36 5.69
CA ASN A 339 -2.21 33.71 5.61
C ASN A 339 -0.76 33.72 5.05
N GLY A 340 -0.44 32.82 4.11
CA GLY A 340 0.89 32.72 3.49
C GLY A 340 1.85 31.78 4.19
N LEU A 341 1.49 31.16 5.32
CA LEU A 341 2.30 30.14 5.95
C LEU A 341 2.25 28.84 5.11
N ARG A 342 3.42 28.27 4.83
CA ARG A 342 3.56 27.04 4.02
C ARG A 342 4.36 25.99 4.74
N PHE A 343 3.91 24.73 4.62
CA PHE A 343 4.63 23.58 5.16
C PHE A 343 5.07 22.65 4.02
N LEU A 344 6.35 22.30 3.96
CA LEU A 344 6.91 21.24 3.09
C LEU A 344 7.01 19.97 3.95
N PRO A 345 6.23 18.88 3.65
CA PRO A 345 6.06 17.76 4.57
C PRO A 345 7.11 16.65 4.41
N PHE A 346 8.35 16.98 4.02
CA PHE A 346 9.37 16.00 3.66
C PHE A 346 10.37 15.69 4.80
N GLY A 347 9.88 15.66 6.04
CA GLY A 347 10.71 15.49 7.25
C GLY A 347 11.15 14.06 7.56
N ASN A 348 10.70 13.05 6.81
CA ASN A 348 10.97 11.63 7.07
C ASN A 348 12.02 11.02 6.12
N GLY A 349 12.89 11.83 5.52
CA GLY A 349 13.94 11.39 4.62
C GLY A 349 13.62 11.55 3.15
N ALA A 350 14.22 10.69 2.32
CA ALA A 350 14.08 10.76 0.87
C ALA A 350 12.68 10.37 0.41
N GLU A 351 12.16 11.09 -0.57
CA GLU A 351 10.87 10.85 -1.18
C GLU A 351 11.03 10.47 -2.65
N ARG A 352 10.42 9.38 -3.08
CA ARG A 352 10.49 8.95 -4.47
C ARG A 352 9.92 10.00 -5.43
N ILE A 353 8.84 10.69 -5.06
CA ILE A 353 8.26 11.78 -5.86
C ILE A 353 9.24 12.95 -6.08
N LEU A 354 10.30 13.02 -5.28
CA LEU A 354 11.41 13.97 -5.39
C LEU A 354 12.70 13.30 -5.89
N GLU A 355 12.60 12.16 -6.58
CA GLU A 355 13.74 11.41 -7.13
C GLU A 355 14.70 10.92 -6.05
N ASN A 356 14.18 10.54 -4.89
CA ASN A 356 14.92 10.14 -3.70
C ASN A 356 15.94 11.19 -3.19
N ARG A 357 15.75 12.45 -3.57
CA ARG A 357 16.56 13.54 -3.02
C ARG A 357 16.21 13.77 -1.54
N PRO A 358 17.18 13.98 -0.65
CA PRO A 358 16.96 14.12 0.79
C PRO A 358 16.41 15.51 1.14
N ALA A 359 15.19 15.81 0.71
CA ALA A 359 14.51 17.04 1.08
C ALA A 359 14.12 17.01 2.56
N ALA A 360 14.38 18.10 3.28
CA ALA A 360 13.94 18.27 4.65
C ALA A 360 12.52 18.84 4.72
N GLY A 361 11.81 18.60 5.82
CA GLY A 361 10.60 19.34 6.15
C GLY A 361 10.92 20.82 6.40
N GLY A 362 10.00 21.70 5.97
CA GLY A 362 10.22 23.14 6.11
C GLY A 362 8.94 23.91 6.42
N LEU A 363 9.05 24.92 7.28
CA LEU A 363 8.01 25.91 7.56
C LEU A 363 8.46 27.27 7.01
N HIS A 364 7.69 27.82 6.08
CA HIS A 364 8.05 29.02 5.32
C HIS A 364 7.00 30.12 5.46
N GLY A 365 7.42 31.38 5.40
CA GLY A 365 6.55 32.54 5.47
C GLY A 365 6.06 32.87 6.88
N LEU A 366 6.70 32.36 7.94
CA LEU A 366 6.30 32.61 9.33
C LEU A 366 6.46 34.08 9.69
N GLN A 367 5.36 34.68 10.20
CA GLN A 367 5.31 36.03 10.74
C GLN A 367 4.76 35.98 12.17
N PHE A 368 5.56 36.37 13.16
CA PHE A 368 5.22 36.18 14.58
C PHE A 368 3.96 36.93 15.04
N ASN A 369 3.62 38.04 14.40
CA ASN A 369 2.44 38.83 14.73
C ASN A 369 1.16 38.36 14.02
N VAL A 370 1.25 37.42 13.09
CA VAL A 370 0.11 36.95 12.26
C VAL A 370 -0.22 35.49 12.56
N HIS A 371 0.81 34.65 12.66
CA HIS A 371 0.65 33.22 12.69
C HIS A 371 0.64 32.66 14.11
N GLY A 372 -0.35 31.83 14.41
CA GLY A 372 -0.44 31.05 15.65
C GLY A 372 -0.77 29.58 15.36
N PRO A 373 -1.12 28.80 16.39
CA PRO A 373 -1.38 27.37 16.25
C PRO A 373 -2.42 27.02 15.17
N VAL A 374 -3.47 27.82 15.01
CA VAL A 374 -4.52 27.58 13.98
C VAL A 374 -3.95 27.62 12.57
N HIS A 375 -3.06 28.57 12.29
CA HIS A 375 -2.38 28.71 11.00
C HIS A 375 -1.39 27.56 10.76
N LEU A 376 -0.63 27.19 11.80
CA LEU A 376 0.34 26.08 11.72
C LEU A 376 -0.36 24.76 11.38
N LEU A 377 -1.48 24.45 12.05
CA LEU A 377 -2.25 23.24 11.83
C LEU A 377 -2.88 23.22 10.43
N ARG A 378 -3.39 24.36 9.95
CA ARG A 378 -3.91 24.46 8.59
C ARG A 378 -2.81 24.33 7.55
N ALA A 379 -1.73 25.06 7.69
CA ALA A 379 -0.58 25.02 6.76
C ALA A 379 0.00 23.60 6.61
N ALA A 380 0.02 22.82 7.69
CA ALA A 380 0.47 21.44 7.64
C ALA A 380 -0.50 20.54 6.87
N GLN A 381 -1.81 20.63 7.12
CA GLN A 381 -2.81 19.86 6.38
C GLN A 381 -2.82 20.22 4.89
N GLU A 382 -2.76 21.50 4.56
CA GLU A 382 -2.63 21.97 3.18
C GLU A 382 -1.31 21.52 2.55
N GLY A 383 -0.19 21.59 3.25
CA GLY A 383 1.11 21.14 2.77
C GLY A 383 1.15 19.64 2.44
N ILE A 384 0.49 18.80 3.25
CA ILE A 384 0.31 17.38 2.95
C ILE A 384 -0.53 17.20 1.68
N VAL A 385 -1.63 17.90 1.56
CA VAL A 385 -2.50 17.85 0.37
C VAL A 385 -1.75 18.32 -0.86
N PHE A 386 -0.98 19.39 -0.77
CA PHE A 386 -0.17 19.89 -1.90
C PHE A 386 0.88 18.89 -2.35
N ALA A 387 1.53 18.19 -1.42
CA ALA A 387 2.46 17.13 -1.76
C ALA A 387 1.77 15.91 -2.40
N LEU A 388 0.57 15.53 -1.93
CA LEU A 388 -0.24 14.49 -2.57
C LEU A 388 -0.67 14.93 -3.98
N ASN A 389 -1.09 16.19 -4.16
CA ASN A 389 -1.47 16.71 -5.48
C ASN A 389 -0.25 16.79 -6.42
N TYR A 390 0.92 17.16 -5.93
CA TYR A 390 2.17 17.13 -6.69
C TYR A 390 2.47 15.72 -7.22
N GLY A 391 2.27 14.69 -6.39
CA GLY A 391 2.36 13.30 -6.82
C GLY A 391 1.28 12.91 -7.83
N MET A 392 0.03 13.38 -7.67
CA MET A 392 -1.04 13.17 -8.66
C MET A 392 -0.72 13.85 -9.99
N ASP A 393 -0.07 15.02 -9.99
CA ASP A 393 0.37 15.69 -11.23
C ASP A 393 1.44 14.86 -11.96
N ILE A 394 2.36 14.21 -11.24
CA ILE A 394 3.31 13.25 -11.80
C ILE A 394 2.57 12.05 -12.42
N MET A 395 1.58 11.50 -11.72
CA MET A 395 0.77 10.39 -12.21
C MET A 395 -0.01 10.78 -13.48
N ARG A 396 -0.61 11.98 -13.51
CA ARG A 396 -1.28 12.53 -14.72
C ARG A 396 -0.31 12.65 -15.89
N ALA A 397 0.89 13.17 -15.66
CA ALA A 397 1.95 13.26 -16.68
C ALA A 397 2.41 11.86 -17.17
N ALA A 398 2.32 10.83 -16.34
CA ALA A 398 2.56 9.43 -16.70
C ALA A 398 1.33 8.75 -17.37
N GLY A 399 0.27 9.50 -17.67
CA GLY A 399 -0.91 9.01 -18.39
C GLY A 399 -2.04 8.48 -17.53
N VAL A 400 -1.95 8.59 -16.20
CA VAL A 400 -3.05 8.21 -15.30
C VAL A 400 -4.15 9.28 -15.36
N GLN A 401 -5.34 8.89 -15.74
CA GLN A 401 -6.52 9.75 -15.63
C GLN A 401 -6.97 9.80 -14.17
N VAL A 402 -7.33 10.98 -13.68
CA VAL A 402 -7.83 11.19 -12.31
C VAL A 402 -9.19 11.86 -12.41
N GLU A 403 -10.24 11.05 -12.54
CA GLU A 403 -11.62 11.53 -12.68
C GLU A 403 -12.34 11.56 -11.34
N LYS A 404 -12.03 10.58 -10.48
CA LYS A 404 -12.65 10.40 -9.18
C LYS A 404 -11.66 9.80 -8.20
N VAL A 405 -11.67 10.28 -6.96
CA VAL A 405 -10.89 9.71 -5.87
C VAL A 405 -11.81 9.06 -4.84
N ARG A 406 -11.46 7.84 -4.43
CA ARG A 406 -12.12 7.12 -3.33
C ARG A 406 -11.15 6.93 -2.17
N ALA A 407 -11.64 7.11 -0.95
CA ALA A 407 -10.85 6.93 0.26
C ALA A 407 -11.67 6.27 1.37
N GLY A 408 -11.01 5.62 2.31
CA GLY A 408 -11.62 5.21 3.56
C GLY A 408 -11.94 6.44 4.43
N HIS A 409 -13.08 6.46 5.10
CA HIS A 409 -13.42 7.49 6.09
C HIS A 409 -12.61 7.30 7.37
N ALA A 410 -11.32 7.60 7.30
CA ALA A 410 -10.35 7.37 8.36
C ALA A 410 -9.18 8.37 8.28
N ASN A 411 -8.37 8.44 9.32
CA ASN A 411 -7.12 9.18 9.39
C ASN A 411 -7.29 10.67 9.00
N MET A 412 -6.41 11.20 8.13
CA MET A 412 -6.48 12.62 7.71
C MET A 412 -7.78 12.97 6.98
N PHE A 413 -8.43 12.00 6.31
CA PHE A 413 -9.73 12.21 5.68
C PHE A 413 -10.89 12.42 6.68
N LEU A 414 -10.67 12.30 7.99
CA LEU A 414 -11.61 12.76 9.02
C LEU A 414 -11.64 14.27 9.15
N SER A 415 -10.58 14.99 8.74
CA SER A 415 -10.53 16.45 8.79
C SER A 415 -11.33 17.09 7.65
N PRO A 416 -12.32 17.97 7.94
CA PRO A 416 -13.00 18.76 6.91
C PRO A 416 -12.05 19.65 6.11
N VAL A 417 -11.05 20.26 6.77
CA VAL A 417 -10.02 21.10 6.11
C VAL A 417 -9.19 20.30 5.12
N PHE A 418 -8.77 19.09 5.50
CA PHE A 418 -8.00 18.22 4.62
C PHE A 418 -8.81 17.82 3.38
N ARG A 419 -10.07 17.44 3.55
CA ARG A 419 -10.97 17.08 2.44
C ARG A 419 -11.23 18.26 1.52
N GLU A 420 -11.53 19.44 2.10
CA GLU A 420 -11.74 20.68 1.35
C GLU A 420 -10.51 21.04 0.51
N ALA A 421 -9.33 21.03 1.12
CA ALA A 421 -8.07 21.28 0.42
C ALA A 421 -7.83 20.24 -0.70
N PHE A 422 -8.07 18.95 -0.42
CA PHE A 422 -7.82 17.85 -1.35
C PHE A 422 -8.66 17.99 -2.63
N VAL A 423 -9.97 18.19 -2.50
CA VAL A 423 -10.87 18.29 -3.66
C VAL A 423 -10.64 19.56 -4.46
N ASN A 424 -10.40 20.70 -3.79
CA ASN A 424 -10.24 21.98 -4.47
C ASN A 424 -8.86 22.12 -5.13
N CYS A 425 -7.79 21.63 -4.49
CA CYS A 425 -6.46 21.62 -5.09
C CYS A 425 -6.39 20.65 -6.28
N GLY A 426 -6.89 19.44 -6.11
CA GLY A 426 -6.86 18.37 -7.12
C GLY A 426 -7.89 18.53 -8.23
N ASN A 427 -8.88 19.41 -8.07
CA ASN A 427 -10.07 19.57 -8.92
C ASN A 427 -10.76 18.23 -9.20
N VAL A 428 -11.03 17.46 -8.15
CA VAL A 428 -11.56 16.09 -8.25
C VAL A 428 -12.53 15.80 -7.11
N ALA A 429 -13.62 15.09 -7.40
CA ALA A 429 -14.56 14.61 -6.38
C ALA A 429 -13.90 13.54 -5.50
N LEU A 430 -14.19 13.57 -4.20
CA LEU A 430 -13.75 12.62 -3.20
C LEU A 430 -14.95 11.87 -2.61
N GLU A 431 -15.00 10.56 -2.83
CA GLU A 431 -15.98 9.67 -2.22
C GLU A 431 -15.35 8.96 -1.00
N LEU A 432 -16.02 9.01 0.15
CA LEU A 432 -15.58 8.37 1.39
C LEU A 432 -16.40 7.11 1.70
N TYR A 433 -15.71 6.02 1.99
CA TYR A 433 -16.31 4.71 2.20
C TYR A 433 -16.00 4.11 3.57
N SER A 434 -16.92 3.27 4.07
CA SER A 434 -16.72 2.44 5.26
C SER A 434 -16.15 1.08 4.86
N THR A 435 -14.84 1.01 4.69
CA THR A 435 -14.14 -0.24 4.36
C THR A 435 -12.70 -0.20 4.86
N ASP A 436 -12.03 -1.35 4.83
CA ASP A 436 -10.61 -1.51 5.12
C ASP A 436 -10.00 -2.63 4.27
N ALA A 437 -8.68 -2.81 4.38
CA ALA A 437 -7.94 -3.78 3.57
C ALA A 437 -8.39 -5.24 3.82
N ALA A 438 -8.69 -5.63 5.06
CA ALA A 438 -9.16 -6.98 5.37
C ALA A 438 -10.55 -7.26 4.77
N GLN A 439 -11.46 -6.26 4.77
CA GLN A 439 -12.75 -6.37 4.08
C GLN A 439 -12.56 -6.50 2.56
N GLY A 440 -11.60 -5.78 1.98
CA GLY A 440 -11.22 -5.94 0.57
C GLY A 440 -10.80 -7.38 0.26
N ALA A 441 -9.90 -7.94 1.07
CA ALA A 441 -9.44 -9.32 0.92
C ALA A 441 -10.60 -10.33 1.03
N ALA A 442 -11.53 -10.13 1.97
CA ALA A 442 -12.73 -10.97 2.10
C ALA A 442 -13.62 -10.92 0.84
N ARG A 443 -13.85 -9.71 0.27
CA ARG A 443 -14.61 -9.56 -0.99
C ARG A 443 -13.92 -10.25 -2.16
N GLY A 444 -12.59 -10.10 -2.27
CA GLY A 444 -11.77 -10.79 -3.25
C GLY A 444 -11.87 -12.31 -3.14
N ALA A 445 -11.86 -12.83 -1.91
CA ALA A 445 -12.07 -14.26 -1.66
C ALA A 445 -13.42 -14.75 -2.14
N GLY A 446 -14.48 -13.94 -1.96
CA GLY A 446 -15.81 -14.24 -2.45
C GLY A 446 -15.86 -14.38 -3.97
N ILE A 447 -15.14 -13.54 -4.70
CA ILE A 447 -15.02 -13.65 -6.16
C ILE A 447 -14.23 -14.90 -6.53
N GLY A 448 -13.02 -15.08 -5.98
CA GLY A 448 -12.15 -16.21 -6.35
C GLY A 448 -12.69 -17.58 -5.98
N ALA A 449 -13.51 -17.67 -4.96
CA ALA A 449 -14.20 -18.91 -4.57
C ALA A 449 -15.55 -19.12 -5.28
N GLY A 450 -15.95 -18.21 -6.18
CA GLY A 450 -17.23 -18.31 -6.90
C GLY A 450 -18.48 -18.07 -6.05
N VAL A 451 -18.32 -17.44 -4.89
CA VAL A 451 -19.44 -16.99 -4.03
C VAL A 451 -20.12 -15.78 -4.65
N TYR A 452 -19.35 -14.89 -5.25
CA TYR A 452 -19.78 -13.76 -6.05
C TYR A 452 -19.39 -13.96 -7.51
N ALA A 453 -20.29 -13.64 -8.44
CA ALA A 453 -20.02 -13.74 -9.88
C ALA A 453 -18.97 -12.70 -10.36
N GLY A 454 -18.75 -11.67 -9.58
CA GLY A 454 -17.77 -10.62 -9.90
C GLY A 454 -17.87 -9.39 -8.97
N PRO A 455 -17.14 -8.31 -9.31
CA PRO A 455 -17.07 -7.11 -8.46
C PRO A 455 -18.45 -6.49 -8.16
N ALA A 456 -19.39 -6.46 -9.11
CA ALA A 456 -20.71 -5.89 -8.90
C ALA A 456 -21.44 -6.52 -7.70
N GLU A 457 -21.34 -7.84 -7.56
CA GLU A 457 -21.90 -8.54 -6.41
C GLU A 457 -21.05 -8.39 -5.16
N ALA A 458 -19.72 -8.44 -5.30
CA ALA A 458 -18.81 -8.34 -4.16
C ALA A 458 -18.90 -7.00 -3.42
N PHE A 459 -19.28 -5.93 -4.11
CA PHE A 459 -19.39 -4.58 -3.56
C PHE A 459 -20.81 -4.12 -3.23
N HIS A 460 -21.83 -4.99 -3.30
CA HIS A 460 -23.23 -4.62 -3.05
C HIS A 460 -23.46 -3.99 -1.65
N GLY A 461 -22.66 -4.36 -0.64
CA GLY A 461 -22.75 -3.82 0.71
C GLY A 461 -21.70 -2.75 1.04
N LEU A 462 -20.94 -2.26 0.05
CA LEU A 462 -19.96 -1.19 0.27
C LEU A 462 -20.70 0.14 0.48
N GLU A 463 -20.60 0.69 1.70
CA GLU A 463 -21.30 1.89 2.10
C GLU A 463 -20.48 3.14 1.79
N ARG A 464 -21.02 4.02 0.92
CA ARG A 464 -20.50 5.36 0.72
C ARG A 464 -21.05 6.29 1.80
N ILE A 465 -20.16 6.81 2.66
CA ILE A 465 -20.51 7.67 3.78
C ILE A 465 -20.84 9.09 3.29
N SER A 466 -20.01 9.62 2.39
CA SER A 466 -20.20 10.99 1.86
C SER A 466 -19.42 11.19 0.56
N THR A 467 -19.81 12.22 -0.18
CA THR A 467 -19.07 12.77 -1.30
C THR A 467 -18.74 14.23 -1.02
N VAL A 468 -17.51 14.63 -1.32
CA VAL A 468 -17.04 16.02 -1.23
C VAL A 468 -16.67 16.47 -2.63
N GLU A 469 -17.33 17.52 -3.11
CA GLU A 469 -17.12 18.08 -4.45
C GLU A 469 -16.23 19.33 -4.39
N PRO A 470 -15.46 19.62 -5.46
CA PRO A 470 -14.76 20.88 -5.59
C PRO A 470 -15.73 22.07 -5.57
N THR A 471 -15.32 23.16 -4.94
CA THR A 471 -16.09 24.41 -4.86
C THR A 471 -15.39 25.47 -5.69
N PRO A 472 -15.95 25.94 -6.83
CA PRO A 472 -15.28 26.88 -7.73
C PRO A 472 -14.75 28.14 -7.03
N ALA A 473 -15.46 28.67 -6.05
CA ALA A 473 -15.04 29.84 -5.29
C ALA A 473 -13.77 29.62 -4.42
N LEU A 474 -13.43 28.35 -4.07
CA LEU A 474 -12.25 28.00 -3.29
C LEU A 474 -11.09 27.55 -4.17
N GLN A 475 -11.35 27.03 -5.36
CA GLN A 475 -10.32 26.48 -6.24
C GLN A 475 -9.21 27.48 -6.55
N GLU A 476 -9.58 28.72 -6.91
CA GLU A 476 -8.61 29.76 -7.23
C GLU A 476 -7.67 30.03 -6.05
N GLN A 477 -8.21 30.07 -4.82
CA GLN A 477 -7.43 30.30 -3.61
C GLN A 477 -6.45 29.13 -3.35
N TYR A 478 -6.93 27.87 -3.50
CA TYR A 478 -6.09 26.69 -3.32
C TYR A 478 -5.02 26.56 -4.40
N TRP A 479 -5.33 26.89 -5.67
CA TRP A 479 -4.34 26.87 -6.74
C TRP A 479 -3.27 27.94 -6.57
N ALA A 480 -3.63 29.15 -6.12
CA ALA A 480 -2.65 30.18 -5.77
C ALA A 480 -1.74 29.73 -4.61
N ALA A 481 -2.32 29.10 -3.58
CA ALA A 481 -1.57 28.55 -2.45
C ALA A 481 -0.67 27.39 -2.88
N TYR A 482 -1.15 26.50 -3.74
CA TYR A 482 -0.37 25.38 -4.30
C TYR A 482 0.78 25.86 -5.20
N GLY A 483 0.55 26.83 -6.09
CA GLY A 483 1.60 27.43 -6.92
C GLY A 483 2.72 28.06 -6.08
N SER A 484 2.34 28.77 -5.00
CA SER A 484 3.31 29.30 -4.03
C SER A 484 4.10 28.17 -3.33
N TRP A 485 3.46 27.06 -2.97
CA TRP A 485 4.09 25.89 -2.39
C TRP A 485 5.04 25.19 -3.37
N GLN A 486 4.65 25.04 -4.65
CA GLN A 486 5.52 24.48 -5.70
C GLN A 486 6.78 25.32 -5.92
N ALA A 487 6.67 26.66 -5.90
CA ALA A 487 7.82 27.54 -6.02
C ALA A 487 8.81 27.36 -4.86
N LEU A 488 8.31 27.20 -3.63
CA LEU A 488 9.14 26.91 -2.45
C LEU A 488 9.85 25.56 -2.57
N LEU A 489 9.11 24.52 -2.98
CA LEU A 489 9.70 23.19 -3.20
C LEU A 489 10.79 23.24 -4.28
N ALA A 490 10.54 23.90 -5.41
CA ALA A 490 11.53 24.05 -6.47
C ALA A 490 12.80 24.75 -5.99
N GLY A 491 12.67 25.83 -5.20
CA GLY A 491 13.79 26.52 -4.58
C GLY A 491 14.58 25.63 -3.62
N GLN A 492 13.91 24.85 -2.78
CA GLN A 492 14.57 23.91 -1.88
C GLN A 492 15.34 22.84 -2.66
N LEU A 493 14.74 22.27 -3.70
CA LEU A 493 15.37 21.23 -4.51
C LEU A 493 16.56 21.75 -5.33
N ALA A 494 16.51 23.00 -5.80
CA ALA A 494 17.66 23.64 -6.48
C ALA A 494 18.88 23.75 -5.55
N ASN A 495 18.67 24.10 -4.27
CA ASN A 495 19.74 24.20 -3.28
C ASN A 495 20.35 22.84 -2.88
N LEU A 496 19.69 21.72 -3.16
CA LEU A 496 20.25 20.37 -2.93
C LEU A 496 21.14 19.90 -4.08
N SER A 497 21.12 20.59 -5.22
CA SER A 497 21.89 20.24 -6.42
C SER A 497 23.22 20.99 -6.50
N THR A 498 23.47 21.94 -5.57
CA THR A 498 24.73 22.68 -5.39
C THR A 498 25.54 22.10 -4.22
#